data_6797bcb0cd191cbaf50bf86e330d58dc
#
_entry.id   6797bcb0cd191cbaf50bf86e330d58dc
#
_cell.length_a   1.000
_cell.length_b   1.000
_cell.length_c   1.000
_cell.angle_alpha   90.00
_cell.angle_beta   90.00
_cell.angle_gamma   90.00
#
_symmetry.space_group_name_H-M   'P 1'
#
loop_
_entity.id
_entity.type
_entity.pdbx_description
1 polymer ?
#
loop_
_entity_poly.entity_id
_entity_poly.type
_entity_poly.pdbx_seq_one_letter_code
_entity_poly.pdbx_strand_id
1 'polypeptide(L)'
;MYEDVIAPNHAPVYLPAARRAIFVVRGDVAIEFETGAQHHPAHSAWLGEDDVALNAGSEGATLWRWELMSGDAPTPGEIASAPGASSTLKLAAPIELDPRQRWLMRCDKVQFPPGGVAHTHVHQGPGVRCTLEGEITIETLGASHTHGPGEAWLELGHAPVLAPTTEARDTTFIRCFILPRACRNRSSIRYVNAEDANKNKPQRYHVFGERFISLDAQ
;
A
#
# COMPACT_ATOMS: atom_id res chain seq x y z
N MET A 1 -7.98 -1.10 -2.85
CA MET A 1 -7.01 -2.12 -2.39
C MET A 1 -7.69 -3.47 -2.31
N TYR A 2 -7.05 -4.50 -2.82
CA TYR A 2 -7.52 -5.89 -2.83
C TYR A 2 -6.55 -6.82 -2.11
N GLU A 3 -7.06 -7.92 -1.60
CA GLU A 3 -6.30 -9.10 -1.26
C GLU A 3 -6.59 -10.16 -2.32
N ASP A 4 -5.56 -10.57 -3.04
CA ASP A 4 -5.63 -11.59 -4.08
C ASP A 4 -4.98 -12.87 -3.56
N VAL A 5 -5.65 -14.01 -3.75
CA VAL A 5 -5.13 -15.34 -3.43
C VAL A 5 -5.05 -16.15 -4.71
N ILE A 6 -3.86 -16.67 -5.01
CA ILE A 6 -3.60 -17.49 -6.19
C ILE A 6 -3.14 -18.87 -5.71
N ALA A 7 -3.83 -19.92 -6.17
CA ALA A 7 -3.52 -21.29 -5.80
C ALA A 7 -2.13 -21.72 -6.30
N PRO A 8 -1.50 -22.73 -5.66
CA PRO A 8 -0.23 -23.29 -6.11
C PRO A 8 -0.28 -23.79 -7.55
N ASN A 9 0.79 -23.53 -8.31
CA ASN A 9 0.95 -23.98 -9.70
C ASN A 9 -0.25 -23.66 -10.61
N HIS A 10 -0.94 -22.57 -10.32
CA HIS A 10 -2.09 -22.12 -11.08
C HIS A 10 -1.65 -21.54 -12.44
N ALA A 11 -2.55 -21.56 -13.44
CA ALA A 11 -2.35 -20.85 -14.69
C ALA A 11 -2.12 -19.36 -14.44
N PRO A 12 -1.37 -18.64 -15.30
CA PRO A 12 -1.12 -17.22 -15.14
C PRO A 12 -2.41 -16.41 -14.95
N VAL A 13 -2.37 -15.47 -14.02
CA VAL A 13 -3.46 -14.51 -13.77
C VAL A 13 -3.11 -13.20 -14.44
N TYR A 14 -3.95 -12.76 -15.38
CA TYR A 14 -3.72 -11.55 -16.15
C TYR A 14 -4.41 -10.34 -15.53
N LEU A 15 -3.66 -9.26 -15.37
CA LEU A 15 -4.16 -7.96 -14.93
C LEU A 15 -3.92 -6.92 -16.02
N PRO A 16 -4.94 -6.17 -16.46
CA PRO A 16 -4.78 -5.11 -17.46
C PRO A 16 -3.89 -3.99 -16.91
N ALA A 17 -3.36 -3.16 -17.80
CA ALA A 17 -2.57 -1.98 -17.45
C ALA A 17 -3.30 -1.11 -16.43
N ALA A 18 -2.62 -0.78 -15.33
CA ALA A 18 -3.13 0.11 -14.28
C ALA A 18 -1.99 0.60 -13.39
N ARG A 19 -2.13 1.78 -12.82
CA ARG A 19 -1.21 2.31 -11.82
C ARG A 19 -1.38 1.51 -10.53
N ARG A 20 -0.43 0.61 -10.28
CA ARG A 20 -0.57 -0.33 -9.16
C ARG A 20 0.71 -0.58 -8.39
N ALA A 21 0.54 -0.99 -7.14
CA ALA A 21 1.54 -1.64 -6.32
C ALA A 21 1.03 -3.02 -5.91
N ILE A 22 1.88 -4.03 -5.95
CA ILE A 22 1.61 -5.38 -5.51
C ILE A 22 2.63 -5.73 -4.42
N PHE A 23 2.17 -6.09 -3.23
CA PHE A 23 2.99 -6.59 -2.14
C PHE A 23 2.71 -8.06 -1.91
N VAL A 24 3.75 -8.88 -1.84
CA VAL A 24 3.63 -10.31 -1.58
C VAL A 24 3.55 -10.54 -0.07
N VAL A 25 2.37 -10.93 0.41
CA VAL A 25 2.13 -11.21 1.83
C VAL A 25 2.67 -12.59 2.20
N ARG A 26 2.41 -13.59 1.33
CA ARG A 26 2.78 -14.98 1.52
C ARG A 26 3.06 -15.67 0.19
N GLY A 27 3.94 -16.66 0.21
CA GLY A 27 4.37 -17.38 -0.99
C GLY A 27 5.31 -16.55 -1.84
N ASP A 28 5.25 -16.75 -3.13
CA ASP A 28 6.04 -16.03 -4.12
C ASP A 28 5.30 -15.90 -5.44
N VAL A 29 5.67 -14.91 -6.23
CA VAL A 29 5.09 -14.68 -7.55
C VAL A 29 6.13 -14.20 -8.55
N ALA A 30 6.13 -14.74 -9.74
CA ALA A 30 6.78 -14.12 -10.89
C ALA A 30 5.77 -13.18 -11.56
N ILE A 31 6.15 -11.91 -11.73
CA ILE A 31 5.36 -10.91 -12.42
C ILE A 31 5.99 -10.70 -13.79
N GLU A 32 5.28 -11.11 -14.83
CA GLU A 32 5.69 -10.95 -16.23
C GLU A 32 5.05 -9.72 -16.84
N PHE A 33 5.79 -8.96 -17.58
CA PHE A 33 5.39 -7.78 -18.34
C PHE A 33 6.11 -7.72 -19.67
N GLU A 34 5.72 -6.83 -20.58
CA GLU A 34 6.20 -6.81 -21.97
C GLU A 34 7.73 -6.95 -22.13
N THR A 35 8.51 -6.35 -21.24
CA THR A 35 9.97 -6.30 -21.35
C THR A 35 10.71 -7.35 -20.50
N GLY A 36 9.99 -8.25 -19.82
CA GLY A 36 10.60 -9.31 -19.01
C GLY A 36 9.75 -9.80 -17.86
N ALA A 37 10.40 -10.41 -16.90
CA ALA A 37 9.78 -10.94 -15.69
C ALA A 37 10.63 -10.63 -14.46
N GLN A 38 9.96 -10.46 -13.31
CA GLN A 38 10.61 -10.28 -12.01
C GLN A 38 10.02 -11.26 -10.99
N HIS A 39 10.88 -11.94 -10.27
CA HIS A 39 10.46 -12.82 -9.17
C HIS A 39 10.39 -12.03 -7.86
N HIS A 40 9.27 -12.16 -7.18
CA HIS A 40 8.98 -11.48 -5.93
C HIS A 40 8.66 -12.50 -4.83
N PRO A 41 9.57 -12.71 -3.87
CA PRO A 41 9.30 -13.51 -2.68
C PRO A 41 8.39 -12.79 -1.69
N ALA A 42 7.93 -13.51 -0.67
CA ALA A 42 7.19 -12.92 0.43
C ALA A 42 7.91 -11.67 1.02
N HIS A 43 7.13 -10.68 1.39
CA HIS A 43 7.57 -9.39 1.94
C HIS A 43 8.39 -8.53 0.98
N SER A 44 8.19 -8.71 -0.31
CA SER A 44 8.67 -7.80 -1.37
C SER A 44 7.50 -7.12 -2.08
N ALA A 45 7.78 -6.08 -2.88
CA ALA A 45 6.75 -5.41 -3.65
C ALA A 45 7.22 -5.04 -5.06
N TRP A 46 6.28 -5.03 -5.98
CA TRP A 46 6.40 -4.52 -7.34
C TRP A 46 5.51 -3.28 -7.54
N LEU A 47 5.97 -2.33 -8.33
CA LEU A 47 5.20 -1.15 -8.73
C LEU A 47 5.29 -0.97 -10.25
N GLY A 48 4.14 -0.78 -10.89
CA GLY A 48 4.09 -0.59 -12.35
C GLY A 48 2.77 -0.03 -12.83
N GLU A 49 2.71 0.21 -14.14
CA GLU A 49 1.51 0.65 -14.87
C GLU A 49 1.15 -0.31 -15.99
N ASP A 50 2.01 -1.27 -16.26
CA ASP A 50 1.90 -2.21 -17.36
C ASP A 50 0.78 -3.25 -17.12
N ASP A 51 0.29 -3.88 -18.18
CA ASP A 51 -0.39 -5.14 -18.09
C ASP A 51 0.60 -6.22 -17.63
N VAL A 52 0.15 -7.13 -16.79
CA VAL A 52 1.03 -8.14 -16.20
C VAL A 52 0.36 -9.51 -16.14
N ALA A 53 1.17 -10.56 -16.20
CA ALA A 53 0.78 -11.92 -15.83
C ALA A 53 1.41 -12.28 -14.49
N LEU A 54 0.61 -12.77 -13.56
CA LEU A 54 1.04 -13.21 -12.23
C LEU A 54 1.14 -14.74 -12.22
N ASN A 55 2.34 -15.26 -12.01
CA ASN A 55 2.63 -16.68 -11.91
C ASN A 55 3.01 -17.02 -10.47
N ALA A 56 2.08 -17.56 -9.69
CA ALA A 56 2.36 -18.00 -8.33
C ALA A 56 3.26 -19.23 -8.30
N GLY A 57 4.14 -19.29 -7.31
CA GLY A 57 5.03 -20.44 -7.09
C GLY A 57 4.32 -21.68 -6.56
N SER A 58 5.12 -22.68 -6.16
CA SER A 58 4.64 -24.00 -5.73
C SER A 58 3.78 -23.97 -4.46
N GLU A 59 3.89 -22.93 -3.65
CA GLU A 59 3.10 -22.71 -2.42
C GLU A 59 1.90 -21.80 -2.64
N GLY A 60 1.70 -21.32 -3.88
CA GLY A 60 0.74 -20.27 -4.19
C GLY A 60 1.21 -18.88 -3.72
N ALA A 61 0.33 -17.89 -3.82
CA ALA A 61 0.63 -16.54 -3.37
C ALA A 61 -0.59 -15.87 -2.76
N THR A 62 -0.36 -15.09 -1.69
CA THR A 62 -1.30 -14.09 -1.19
C THR A 62 -0.69 -12.72 -1.40
N LEU A 63 -1.42 -11.86 -2.10
CA LEU A 63 -0.94 -10.56 -2.54
C LEU A 63 -1.86 -9.46 -2.01
N TRP A 64 -1.28 -8.32 -1.65
CA TRP A 64 -2.02 -7.08 -1.48
C TRP A 64 -1.77 -6.20 -2.68
N ARG A 65 -2.86 -5.77 -3.34
CA ARG A 65 -2.80 -4.99 -4.57
C ARG A 65 -3.52 -3.66 -4.38
N TRP A 66 -2.79 -2.57 -4.53
CA TRP A 66 -3.31 -1.21 -4.58
C TRP A 66 -3.41 -0.77 -6.04
N GLU A 67 -4.54 -0.21 -6.41
CA GLU A 67 -4.73 0.39 -7.74
C GLU A 67 -5.28 1.80 -7.61
N LEU A 68 -4.67 2.72 -8.35
CA LEU A 68 -5.19 4.07 -8.54
C LEU A 68 -5.97 4.09 -9.85
N MET A 69 -7.28 4.33 -9.72
CA MET A 69 -8.22 4.34 -10.83
C MET A 69 -8.65 5.77 -11.14
N SER A 70 -8.96 6.06 -12.40
CA SER A 70 -9.62 7.29 -12.81
C SER A 70 -11.12 7.22 -12.54
N GLY A 71 -11.74 8.37 -12.18
CA GLY A 71 -13.06 8.54 -11.58
C GLY A 71 -14.20 7.56 -11.93
N ASP A 72 -14.53 7.38 -13.20
CA ASP A 72 -15.69 6.56 -13.62
C ASP A 72 -15.32 5.16 -14.14
N ALA A 73 -14.07 4.75 -13.95
CA ALA A 73 -13.69 3.39 -14.33
C ALA A 73 -14.50 2.37 -13.51
N PRO A 74 -15.06 1.35 -14.14
CA PRO A 74 -15.73 0.28 -13.43
C PRO A 74 -14.74 -0.27 -12.40
N THR A 75 -15.22 -0.54 -11.21
CA THR A 75 -14.41 -1.12 -10.13
C THR A 75 -13.67 -2.31 -10.73
N PRO A 76 -12.37 -2.22 -10.93
CA PRO A 76 -11.65 -3.35 -11.45
C PRO A 76 -11.57 -4.33 -10.33
N GLY A 77 -12.09 -5.26 -10.55
CA GLY A 77 -11.98 -5.93 -9.45
C GLY A 77 -11.28 -7.18 -9.49
N GLU A 78 -12.02 -8.07 -9.56
CA GLU A 78 -11.77 -9.47 -9.36
C GLU A 78 -10.78 -9.94 -10.42
N ILE A 79 -9.83 -10.72 -9.99
CA ILE A 79 -9.04 -11.52 -10.91
C ILE A 79 -10.00 -12.48 -11.61
N ALA A 80 -10.57 -12.03 -12.72
CA ALA A 80 -11.59 -12.76 -13.44
C ALA A 80 -11.06 -13.92 -14.27
N SER A 81 -9.74 -14.12 -14.32
CA SER A 81 -9.12 -14.92 -15.36
C SER A 81 -8.87 -16.37 -14.98
N ALA A 82 -9.17 -16.82 -13.75
CA ALA A 82 -8.74 -18.16 -13.39
C ALA A 82 -9.53 -18.79 -12.23
N PRO A 83 -9.94 -20.08 -12.37
CA PRO A 83 -10.73 -20.76 -11.33
C PRO A 83 -10.05 -20.94 -9.97
N GLY A 84 -8.73 -20.85 -9.90
CA GLY A 84 -7.94 -21.00 -8.67
C GLY A 84 -7.41 -19.68 -8.13
N ALA A 85 -7.96 -18.55 -8.54
CA ALA A 85 -7.61 -17.22 -8.02
C ALA A 85 -8.86 -16.50 -7.53
N SER A 86 -8.71 -15.71 -6.47
CA SER A 86 -9.78 -14.90 -5.91
C SER A 86 -9.27 -13.53 -5.46
N SER A 87 -10.14 -12.53 -5.56
CA SER A 87 -9.88 -11.18 -5.05
C SER A 87 -10.93 -10.81 -4.01
N THR A 88 -10.47 -10.25 -2.90
CA THR A 88 -11.33 -9.67 -1.88
C THR A 88 -11.05 -8.16 -1.80
N LEU A 89 -12.09 -7.35 -2.01
CA LEU A 89 -11.98 -5.91 -1.83
C LEU A 89 -11.80 -5.59 -0.35
N LYS A 90 -10.68 -5.00 0.02
CA LYS A 90 -10.37 -4.59 1.41
C LYS A 90 -10.78 -3.14 1.65
N LEU A 91 -10.53 -2.26 0.67
CA LEU A 91 -10.87 -0.84 0.78
C LEU A 91 -10.98 -0.19 -0.61
N ALA A 92 -12.04 0.57 -0.80
CA ALA A 92 -12.18 1.51 -1.92
C ALA A 92 -12.59 2.87 -1.34
N ALA A 93 -11.88 3.91 -1.72
CA ALA A 93 -12.20 5.26 -1.29
C ALA A 93 -11.77 6.27 -2.35
N PRO A 94 -12.56 7.34 -2.57
CA PRO A 94 -12.16 8.43 -3.45
C PRO A 94 -11.02 9.22 -2.81
N ILE A 95 -10.10 9.69 -3.65
CA ILE A 95 -9.05 10.64 -3.30
C ILE A 95 -9.04 11.77 -4.31
N GLU A 96 -8.85 12.99 -3.85
CA GLU A 96 -8.73 14.15 -4.72
C GLU A 96 -7.26 14.41 -5.03
N LEU A 97 -6.92 14.41 -6.31
CA LEU A 97 -5.58 14.71 -6.81
C LEU A 97 -5.67 15.81 -7.87
N ASP A 98 -4.83 16.84 -7.75
CA ASP A 98 -4.73 17.88 -8.79
C ASP A 98 -4.05 17.29 -10.04
N PRO A 99 -4.74 17.18 -11.20
CA PRO A 99 -4.18 16.61 -12.42
C PRO A 99 -3.04 17.45 -13.02
N ARG A 100 -2.91 18.70 -12.61
CA ARG A 100 -1.81 19.58 -13.04
C ARG A 100 -0.51 19.29 -12.30
N GLN A 101 -0.56 18.56 -11.19
CA GLN A 101 0.61 18.20 -10.42
C GLN A 101 1.22 16.89 -10.92
N ARG A 102 2.50 16.72 -10.64
CA ARG A 102 3.23 15.49 -10.92
C ARG A 102 3.25 14.63 -9.68
N TRP A 103 2.82 13.39 -9.82
CA TRP A 103 2.63 12.47 -8.72
C TRP A 103 3.63 11.33 -8.71
N LEU A 104 3.75 10.69 -7.56
CA LEU A 104 4.60 9.56 -7.25
C LEU A 104 3.78 8.53 -6.49
N MET A 105 3.75 7.31 -6.98
CA MET A 105 3.28 6.16 -6.19
C MET A 105 4.48 5.59 -5.43
N ARG A 106 4.32 5.35 -4.12
CA ARG A 106 5.33 4.74 -3.25
C ARG A 106 4.71 3.61 -2.48
N CYS A 107 5.36 2.43 -2.49
CA CYS A 107 5.04 1.35 -1.58
C CYS A 107 6.16 1.20 -0.54
N ASP A 108 5.81 1.19 0.74
CA ASP A 108 6.75 1.04 1.83
C ASP A 108 6.17 0.25 3.00
N LYS A 109 7.06 -0.20 3.88
CA LYS A 109 6.77 -0.89 5.13
C LYS A 109 7.16 0.00 6.30
N VAL A 110 6.32 0.04 7.33
CA VAL A 110 6.61 0.69 8.60
C VAL A 110 6.50 -0.33 9.72
N GLN A 111 7.49 -0.32 10.62
CA GLN A 111 7.59 -1.24 11.75
C GLN A 111 7.76 -0.44 13.04
N PHE A 112 7.02 -0.84 14.08
CA PHE A 112 7.09 -0.29 15.42
C PHE A 112 7.45 -1.38 16.41
N PRO A 113 8.28 -1.10 17.41
CA PRO A 113 8.37 -1.94 18.58
C PRO A 113 7.07 -1.88 19.41
N PRO A 114 6.87 -2.78 20.38
CA PRO A 114 5.71 -2.74 21.27
C PRO A 114 5.53 -1.37 21.91
N GLY A 115 4.29 -0.85 21.89
CA GLY A 115 3.95 0.48 22.42
C GLY A 115 4.53 1.67 21.65
N GLY A 116 5.03 1.44 20.44
CA GLY A 116 5.54 2.53 19.60
C GLY A 116 4.42 3.49 19.21
N VAL A 117 4.76 4.78 19.07
CA VAL A 117 3.79 5.84 18.73
C VAL A 117 4.30 6.66 17.57
N ALA A 118 3.52 6.78 16.51
CA ALA A 118 3.69 7.87 15.55
C ALA A 118 2.98 9.10 16.10
N HIS A 119 3.75 10.07 16.62
CA HIS A 119 3.21 11.31 17.16
C HIS A 119 2.43 12.08 16.11
N THR A 120 1.54 12.98 16.56
CA THR A 120 0.62 13.69 15.68
C THR A 120 1.32 14.33 14.48
N HIS A 121 0.97 13.86 13.30
CA HIS A 121 1.63 14.21 12.06
C HIS A 121 0.65 14.28 10.88
N VAL A 122 1.13 14.85 9.79
CA VAL A 122 0.48 14.86 8.47
C VAL A 122 1.43 14.30 7.43
N HIS A 123 0.89 13.90 6.30
CA HIS A 123 1.64 13.51 5.11
C HIS A 123 1.36 14.45 3.93
N GLN A 124 2.24 14.47 2.95
CA GLN A 124 2.11 15.34 1.78
C GLN A 124 1.17 14.79 0.70
N GLY A 125 0.51 13.67 0.96
CA GLY A 125 -0.50 13.09 0.07
C GLY A 125 -1.21 11.91 0.70
N PRO A 126 -2.31 11.47 0.09
CA PRO A 126 -3.10 10.36 0.60
C PRO A 126 -2.38 9.02 0.44
N GLY A 127 -2.82 8.04 1.23
CA GLY A 127 -2.35 6.68 1.07
C GLY A 127 -3.23 5.68 1.79
N VAL A 128 -3.26 4.46 1.27
CA VAL A 128 -3.94 3.32 1.87
C VAL A 128 -2.92 2.42 2.54
N ARG A 129 -3.21 2.02 3.77
CA ARG A 129 -2.40 1.14 4.59
C ARG A 129 -3.14 -0.15 4.85
N CYS A 130 -2.38 -1.18 5.22
CA CYS A 130 -2.92 -2.44 5.70
C CYS A 130 -1.97 -3.05 6.74
N THR A 131 -2.50 -3.43 7.89
CA THR A 131 -1.71 -4.04 8.96
C THR A 131 -1.29 -5.44 8.56
N LEU A 132 0.02 -5.72 8.64
CA LEU A 132 0.57 -7.05 8.36
C LEU A 132 0.61 -7.89 9.65
N GLU A 133 1.04 -7.27 10.75
CA GLU A 133 1.10 -7.89 12.08
C GLU A 133 0.93 -6.85 13.18
N GLY A 134 0.54 -7.27 14.37
CA GLY A 134 0.27 -6.39 15.49
C GLY A 134 -1.04 -5.63 15.33
N GLU A 135 -1.13 -4.48 15.97
CA GLU A 135 -2.31 -3.61 15.94
C GLU A 135 -1.87 -2.14 16.04
N ILE A 136 -2.57 -1.28 15.31
CA ILE A 136 -2.35 0.16 15.33
C ILE A 136 -3.69 0.89 15.50
N THR A 137 -3.74 1.87 16.39
CA THR A 137 -4.91 2.72 16.56
C THR A 137 -4.69 4.04 15.81
N ILE A 138 -5.63 4.39 14.95
CA ILE A 138 -5.58 5.62 14.15
C ILE A 138 -6.56 6.63 14.75
N GLU A 139 -6.01 7.70 15.28
CA GLU A 139 -6.77 8.81 15.84
C GLU A 139 -6.69 10.01 14.90
N THR A 140 -7.79 10.34 14.25
CA THR A 140 -7.87 11.42 13.27
C THR A 140 -9.28 11.96 13.16
N LEU A 141 -9.44 13.27 12.91
CA LEU A 141 -10.72 13.93 12.69
C LEU A 141 -11.78 13.65 13.78
N GLY A 142 -11.33 13.45 15.03
CA GLY A 142 -12.22 13.17 16.17
C GLY A 142 -12.71 11.73 16.26
N ALA A 143 -12.23 10.84 15.40
CA ALA A 143 -12.50 9.40 15.43
C ALA A 143 -11.25 8.62 15.85
N SER A 144 -11.46 7.45 16.43
CA SER A 144 -10.40 6.51 16.82
C SER A 144 -10.79 5.10 16.39
N HIS A 145 -9.94 4.43 15.61
CA HIS A 145 -10.15 3.08 15.14
C HIS A 145 -8.87 2.26 15.24
N THR A 146 -8.98 1.04 15.76
CA THR A 146 -7.87 0.08 15.82
C THR A 146 -7.93 -0.85 14.63
N HIS A 147 -6.79 -1.05 13.97
CA HIS A 147 -6.64 -1.91 12.79
C HIS A 147 -5.69 -3.06 13.11
N GLY A 148 -6.22 -4.27 13.08
CA GLY A 148 -5.50 -5.54 13.21
C GLY A 148 -5.02 -6.10 11.86
N PRO A 149 -4.39 -7.30 11.87
CA PRO A 149 -3.84 -7.92 10.66
C PRO A 149 -4.87 -8.08 9.54
N GLY A 150 -4.51 -7.64 8.34
CA GLY A 150 -5.37 -7.66 7.16
C GLY A 150 -6.40 -6.53 7.10
N GLU A 151 -6.47 -5.65 8.08
CA GLU A 151 -7.37 -4.50 8.05
C GLU A 151 -6.71 -3.29 7.39
N ALA A 152 -7.45 -2.68 6.45
CA ALA A 152 -6.97 -1.56 5.65
C ALA A 152 -7.65 -0.25 6.08
N TRP A 153 -6.91 0.87 5.99
CA TRP A 153 -7.44 2.22 6.21
C TRP A 153 -6.83 3.24 5.24
N LEU A 154 -7.56 4.34 5.04
CA LEU A 154 -7.11 5.49 4.27
C LEU A 154 -6.67 6.60 5.23
N GLU A 155 -5.54 7.24 4.95
CA GLU A 155 -5.22 8.57 5.45
C GLU A 155 -5.16 9.56 4.30
N LEU A 156 -5.87 10.69 4.46
CA LEU A 156 -5.97 11.72 3.42
C LEU A 156 -4.66 12.51 3.21
N GLY A 157 -3.73 12.36 4.12
CA GLY A 157 -2.44 13.04 4.11
C GLY A 157 -2.49 14.38 4.85
N HIS A 158 -3.37 15.28 4.49
CA HIS A 158 -3.49 16.60 5.13
C HIS A 158 -4.18 16.60 6.50
N ALA A 159 -4.95 15.56 6.82
CA ALA A 159 -5.56 15.39 8.13
C ALA A 159 -4.53 14.93 9.16
N PRO A 160 -4.44 15.58 10.34
CA PRO A 160 -3.56 15.16 11.42
C PRO A 160 -3.93 13.74 11.92
N VAL A 161 -2.91 12.92 12.14
CA VAL A 161 -3.05 11.55 12.65
C VAL A 161 -2.12 11.34 13.82
N LEU A 162 -2.65 10.81 14.93
CA LEU A 162 -1.88 10.19 16.02
C LEU A 162 -2.06 8.67 15.91
N ALA A 163 -0.96 7.92 15.98
CA ALA A 163 -1.02 6.48 15.75
C ALA A 163 -0.19 5.68 16.78
N PRO A 164 -0.75 5.37 17.94
CA PRO A 164 -0.18 4.40 18.88
C PRO A 164 -0.36 2.96 18.41
N THR A 165 0.61 2.11 18.75
CA THR A 165 0.55 0.67 18.48
C THR A 165 0.37 -0.13 19.76
N THR A 166 -0.02 -1.41 19.63
CA THR A 166 -0.16 -2.32 20.76
C THR A 166 1.13 -2.49 21.56
N GLU A 167 1.02 -2.65 22.87
CA GLU A 167 2.16 -2.99 23.74
C GLU A 167 2.50 -4.48 23.75
N ALA A 168 1.62 -5.33 23.17
CA ALA A 168 1.75 -6.77 23.26
C ALA A 168 2.82 -7.36 22.33
N ARG A 169 3.09 -6.71 21.19
CA ARG A 169 4.04 -7.18 20.16
C ARG A 169 4.43 -6.07 19.20
N ASP A 170 5.37 -6.36 18.33
CA ASP A 170 5.71 -5.50 17.20
C ASP A 170 4.48 -5.27 16.30
N THR A 171 4.41 -4.09 15.72
CA THR A 171 3.37 -3.77 14.73
C THR A 171 4.03 -3.39 13.41
N THR A 172 3.55 -4.03 12.35
CA THR A 172 4.01 -3.78 10.98
C THR A 172 2.81 -3.51 10.08
N PHE A 173 2.89 -2.46 9.27
CA PHE A 173 1.94 -2.25 8.19
C PHE A 173 2.63 -1.93 6.88
N ILE A 174 1.95 -2.23 5.79
CA ILE A 174 2.34 -1.88 4.43
C ILE A 174 1.45 -0.73 3.97
N ARG A 175 2.04 0.24 3.28
CA ARG A 175 1.27 1.36 2.73
C ARG A 175 1.64 1.65 1.29
N CYS A 176 0.64 2.09 0.54
CA CYS A 176 0.81 2.67 -0.77
C CYS A 176 0.37 4.13 -0.74
N PHE A 177 1.29 5.04 -1.01
CA PHE A 177 1.07 6.48 -1.06
C PHE A 177 0.91 6.97 -2.48
N ILE A 178 0.13 8.04 -2.62
CA ILE A 178 0.20 8.95 -3.77
C ILE A 178 0.72 10.29 -3.25
N LEU A 179 1.95 10.62 -3.61
CA LEU A 179 2.70 11.77 -3.09
C LEU A 179 3.06 12.73 -4.23
N PRO A 180 3.26 14.02 -3.95
CA PRO A 180 3.91 14.91 -4.91
C PRO A 180 5.27 14.35 -5.35
N ARG A 181 5.61 14.47 -6.63
CA ARG A 181 6.89 13.98 -7.21
C ARG A 181 8.13 14.45 -6.44
N ALA A 182 8.07 15.63 -5.83
CA ALA A 182 9.14 16.19 -5.01
C ALA A 182 9.47 15.36 -3.75
N CYS A 183 8.58 14.44 -3.35
CA CYS A 183 8.79 13.55 -2.22
C CYS A 183 9.70 12.35 -2.54
N ARG A 184 10.13 12.18 -3.80
CA ARG A 184 11.03 11.07 -4.17
C ARG A 184 12.27 11.04 -3.29
N ASN A 185 12.58 9.87 -2.73
CA ASN A 185 13.70 9.64 -1.82
C ASN A 185 13.67 10.53 -0.56
N ARG A 186 12.51 11.08 -0.18
CA ARG A 186 12.35 11.94 0.99
C ARG A 186 11.22 11.46 1.87
N SER A 187 11.32 11.74 3.17
CA SER A 187 10.22 11.52 4.10
C SER A 187 9.02 12.39 3.72
N SER A 188 7.81 11.80 3.77
CA SER A 188 6.55 12.53 3.56
C SER A 188 5.93 13.02 4.86
N ILE A 189 6.46 12.61 6.03
CA ILE A 189 5.92 12.96 7.34
C ILE A 189 6.28 14.40 7.75
N ARG A 190 5.33 15.09 8.35
CA ARG A 190 5.53 16.37 9.04
C ARG A 190 4.79 16.35 10.35
N TYR A 191 5.49 16.61 11.44
CA TYR A 191 4.89 16.68 12.77
C TYR A 191 4.08 17.96 12.93
N VAL A 192 2.91 17.86 13.54
CA VAL A 192 2.02 19.00 13.80
C VAL A 192 2.59 19.84 14.93
N ASN A 193 3.08 19.20 16.00
CA ASN A 193 3.69 19.87 17.12
C ASN A 193 5.21 19.91 16.93
N ALA A 194 5.81 21.08 17.09
CA ALA A 194 7.25 21.27 16.94
C ALA A 194 8.07 20.38 17.92
N GLU A 195 7.56 20.18 19.13
CA GLU A 195 8.19 19.32 20.13
C GLU A 195 8.23 17.84 19.71
N ASP A 196 7.24 17.37 18.96
CA ASP A 196 7.19 15.99 18.46
C ASP A 196 8.29 15.69 17.43
N ALA A 197 8.78 16.72 16.75
CA ALA A 197 9.90 16.58 15.83
C ALA A 197 11.20 16.12 16.53
N ASN A 198 11.34 16.43 17.84
CA ASN A 198 12.52 16.12 18.65
C ASN A 198 12.34 14.87 19.53
N LYS A 199 11.14 14.29 19.62
CA LYS A 199 10.88 13.06 20.36
C LYS A 199 11.55 11.86 19.71
N ASN A 200 11.79 10.81 20.50
CA ASN A 200 12.25 9.53 19.97
C ASN A 200 11.21 8.96 18.98
N LYS A 201 11.70 8.50 17.85
CA LYS A 201 10.90 7.90 16.78
C LYS A 201 11.32 6.45 16.64
N PRO A 202 10.67 5.54 17.38
CA PRO A 202 11.09 4.14 17.41
C PRO A 202 10.79 3.40 16.11
N GLN A 203 9.90 3.96 15.26
CA GLN A 203 9.52 3.32 14.01
C GLN A 203 10.66 3.29 13.00
N ARG A 204 10.72 2.19 12.27
CA ARG A 204 11.59 2.01 11.11
C ARG A 204 10.72 1.95 9.86
N TYR A 205 11.21 2.43 8.73
CA TYR A 205 10.54 2.26 7.46
C TYR A 205 11.50 1.76 6.39
N HIS A 206 10.96 1.02 5.44
CA HIS A 206 11.68 0.50 4.28
C HIS A 206 10.85 0.77 3.02
N VAL A 207 11.41 1.46 2.06
CA VAL A 207 10.76 1.74 0.77
C VAL A 207 11.06 0.58 -0.18
N PHE A 208 10.04 -0.12 -0.63
CA PHE A 208 10.16 -1.16 -1.65
C PHE A 208 10.37 -0.58 -3.04
N GLY A 209 9.65 0.49 -3.34
CA GLY A 209 9.77 1.15 -4.64
C GLY A 209 9.01 2.47 -4.71
N GLU A 210 9.40 3.26 -5.70
CA GLU A 210 8.79 4.53 -6.08
C GLU A 210 8.66 4.61 -7.59
N ARG A 211 7.47 4.95 -8.07
CA ARG A 211 7.22 5.16 -9.49
C ARG A 211 6.52 6.49 -9.74
N PHE A 212 7.03 7.27 -10.68
CA PHE A 212 6.30 8.45 -11.15
C PHE A 212 5.07 7.99 -11.92
N ILE A 213 3.95 8.62 -11.63
CA ILE A 213 2.68 8.37 -12.30
C ILE A 213 2.18 9.66 -12.94
N SER A 214 1.49 9.53 -14.06
CA SER A 214 0.75 10.62 -14.69
C SER A 214 -0.74 10.39 -14.44
N LEU A 215 -1.45 11.44 -14.06
CA LEU A 215 -2.90 11.44 -14.12
C LEU A 215 -3.24 11.85 -15.54
N ASP A 216 -4.04 11.05 -16.25
CA ASP A 216 -4.48 11.40 -17.60
C ASP A 216 -5.25 12.71 -17.50
N ALA A 217 -4.90 13.69 -18.35
CA ALA A 217 -5.75 14.87 -18.54
C ALA A 217 -7.05 14.38 -19.16
N GLN A 218 -8.16 14.61 -18.48
CA GLN A 218 -9.50 14.46 -19.05
C GLN A 218 -9.73 15.50 -20.12
#